data_82a3e282f4c9b3f9bade543b23ee8a5c
#
_entry.id   82a3e282f4c9b3f9bade543b23ee8a5c
#
_cell.length_a   1.000
_cell.length_b   1.000
_cell.length_c   1.000
_cell.angle_alpha   90.00
_cell.angle_beta   90.00
_cell.angle_gamma   90.00
#
_symmetry.space_group_name_H-M   'P 1'
#
loop_
_entity.id
_entity.type
_entity.pdbx_description
1 polymer ?
#
loop_
_entity_poly.entity_id
_entity_poly.type
_entity_poly.pdbx_seq_one_letter_code
_entity_poly.pdbx_strand_id
1 'polypeptide(L)'
;VVRKTLYALLALGPLVIVVDQVGASEVMLFVLAALALIPLAWLIGEATEHAAHHTGPGIGGFLNATFGNAPELIIALFAVSSGLTEVVRGSLTGSVVGNLLLVLGFSLLFGGRGEIDRESSLTSLALVAVAVLLFLVPAIPSWDGDPDRHSLAVLSLPVSIVLLLLYAIVTWLALRRHRQLHISDEPSAMEAWSFPVSLGVLGAATVITSFVAEILVHSLQEFGEQVGLSDFFLAAVVVAIVGNAAEHGGAVVVAYRGQIKLAAEIALASSAQVAVFLIPAVALLSWAIEPL
;
A
#
# COMPACT_ATOMS: atom_id res chain seq x y z
N VAL A 1 -18.81 -16.52 1.33
CA VAL A 1 -17.85 -17.29 2.15
C VAL A 1 -16.64 -16.43 2.49
N VAL A 2 -15.91 -15.89 1.50
CA VAL A 2 -14.66 -15.11 1.70
C VAL A 2 -14.82 -13.98 2.72
N ARG A 3 -15.84 -13.12 2.60
CA ARG A 3 -16.09 -12.01 3.51
C ARG A 3 -16.28 -12.45 4.97
N LYS A 4 -17.03 -13.54 5.20
CA LYS A 4 -17.21 -14.10 6.55
C LYS A 4 -15.90 -14.63 7.13
N THR A 5 -15.05 -15.23 6.30
CA THR A 5 -13.73 -15.72 6.72
C THR A 5 -12.82 -14.55 7.10
N LEU A 6 -12.79 -13.46 6.31
CA LEU A 6 -12.01 -12.27 6.63
C LEU A 6 -12.46 -11.61 7.94
N TYR A 7 -13.77 -11.49 8.19
CA TYR A 7 -14.28 -11.01 9.48
C TYR A 7 -13.84 -11.89 10.66
N ALA A 8 -13.85 -13.21 10.50
CA ALA A 8 -13.38 -14.12 11.56
C ALA A 8 -11.87 -13.98 11.80
N LEU A 9 -11.08 -13.77 10.75
CA LEU A 9 -9.64 -13.56 10.83
C LEU A 9 -9.24 -12.23 11.46
N LEU A 10 -10.13 -11.23 11.56
CA LEU A 10 -9.86 -10.00 12.29
C LEU A 10 -9.52 -10.24 13.77
N ALA A 11 -9.95 -11.38 14.34
CA ALA A 11 -9.56 -11.77 15.69
C ALA A 11 -8.05 -11.99 15.84
N LEU A 12 -7.31 -12.19 14.74
CA LEU A 12 -5.85 -12.29 14.77
C LEU A 12 -5.19 -11.00 15.23
N GLY A 13 -5.73 -9.81 14.91
CA GLY A 13 -5.17 -8.53 15.32
C GLY A 13 -5.04 -8.43 16.85
N PRO A 14 -6.13 -8.47 17.61
CA PRO A 14 -6.05 -8.51 19.08
C PRO A 14 -5.26 -9.71 19.63
N LEU A 15 -5.32 -10.85 18.97
CA LEU A 15 -4.57 -12.05 19.39
C LEU A 15 -3.06 -11.80 19.33
N VAL A 16 -2.55 -11.21 18.26
CA VAL A 16 -1.12 -10.89 18.11
C VAL A 16 -0.66 -9.99 19.26
N ILE A 17 -1.43 -8.95 19.59
CA ILE A 17 -1.11 -8.01 20.68
C ILE A 17 -1.05 -8.74 22.02
N VAL A 18 -1.98 -9.67 22.28
CA VAL A 18 -1.97 -10.47 23.52
C VAL A 18 -0.79 -11.43 23.55
N VAL A 19 -0.49 -12.09 22.42
CA VAL A 19 0.63 -13.05 22.31
C VAL A 19 1.98 -12.35 22.50
N ASP A 20 2.12 -11.12 22.03
CA ASP A 20 3.29 -10.27 22.27
C ASP A 20 3.48 -10.00 23.78
N GLN A 21 2.41 -9.63 24.49
CA GLN A 21 2.45 -9.34 25.93
C GLN A 21 2.83 -10.55 26.79
N VAL A 22 2.61 -11.76 26.33
CA VAL A 22 3.01 -12.99 27.06
C VAL A 22 4.41 -13.48 26.70
N GLY A 23 5.15 -12.74 25.85
CA GLY A 23 6.55 -13.01 25.54
C GLY A 23 6.75 -14.20 24.60
N ALA A 24 5.95 -14.29 23.55
CA ALA A 24 6.14 -15.29 22.50
C ALA A 24 7.43 -15.06 21.70
N SER A 25 7.88 -16.07 20.95
CA SER A 25 9.07 -15.93 20.10
C SER A 25 8.82 -14.97 18.93
N GLU A 26 9.86 -14.22 18.57
CA GLU A 26 9.79 -13.24 17.46
C GLU A 26 9.37 -13.88 16.14
N VAL A 27 9.79 -15.13 15.88
CA VAL A 27 9.34 -15.89 14.70
C VAL A 27 7.82 -16.09 14.69
N MET A 28 7.25 -16.42 15.84
CA MET A 28 5.80 -16.61 15.96
C MET A 28 5.08 -15.26 15.81
N LEU A 29 5.63 -14.20 16.41
CA LEU A 29 5.08 -12.84 16.32
C LEU A 29 5.10 -12.35 14.90
N PHE A 30 6.20 -12.50 14.15
CA PHE A 30 6.29 -12.13 12.74
C PHE A 30 5.22 -12.82 11.89
N VAL A 31 5.10 -14.15 12.01
CA VAL A 31 4.13 -14.92 11.22
C VAL A 31 2.70 -14.53 11.56
N LEU A 32 2.37 -14.41 12.86
CA LEU A 32 1.03 -14.04 13.29
C LEU A 32 0.68 -12.59 12.88
N ALA A 33 1.63 -11.66 13.01
CA ALA A 33 1.44 -10.27 12.61
C ALA A 33 1.24 -10.15 11.09
N ALA A 34 2.04 -10.86 10.30
CA ALA A 34 1.86 -10.92 8.85
C ALA A 34 0.47 -11.45 8.46
N LEU A 35 0.02 -12.53 9.09
CA LEU A 35 -1.33 -13.07 8.84
C LEU A 35 -2.45 -12.14 9.31
N ALA A 36 -2.26 -11.42 10.43
CA ALA A 36 -3.25 -10.50 10.97
C ALA A 36 -3.41 -9.22 10.13
N LEU A 37 -2.35 -8.75 9.47
CA LEU A 37 -2.40 -7.57 8.61
C LEU A 37 -3.28 -7.79 7.37
N ILE A 38 -3.38 -9.00 6.85
CA ILE A 38 -4.22 -9.31 5.66
C ILE A 38 -5.68 -8.90 5.87
N PRO A 39 -6.41 -9.39 6.88
CA PRO A 39 -7.79 -8.99 7.12
C PRO A 39 -7.91 -7.54 7.61
N LEU A 40 -6.90 -6.98 8.28
CA LEU A 40 -6.90 -5.58 8.71
C LEU A 40 -6.77 -4.63 7.51
N ALA A 41 -5.86 -4.90 6.57
CA ALA A 41 -5.74 -4.14 5.32
C ALA A 41 -7.04 -4.20 4.51
N TRP A 42 -7.65 -5.37 4.40
CA TRP A 42 -8.96 -5.52 3.77
C TRP A 42 -10.04 -4.69 4.47
N LEU A 43 -10.09 -4.69 5.80
CA LEU A 43 -11.09 -3.91 6.56
C LEU A 43 -10.88 -2.40 6.38
N ILE A 44 -9.63 -1.92 6.33
CA ILE A 44 -9.31 -0.52 6.03
C ILE A 44 -9.84 -0.15 4.65
N GLY A 45 -9.56 -0.98 3.63
CA GLY A 45 -10.06 -0.77 2.27
C GLY A 45 -11.59 -0.72 2.21
N GLU A 46 -12.28 -1.68 2.83
CA GLU A 46 -13.74 -1.74 2.87
C GLU A 46 -14.35 -0.53 3.60
N ALA A 47 -13.79 -0.14 4.75
CA ALA A 47 -14.26 1.02 5.49
C ALA A 47 -14.04 2.34 4.72
N THR A 48 -12.93 2.43 3.99
CA THR A 48 -12.60 3.57 3.13
C THR A 48 -13.57 3.68 1.96
N GLU A 49 -13.90 2.56 1.30
CA GLU A 49 -14.87 2.52 0.21
C GLU A 49 -16.25 2.98 0.68
N HIS A 50 -16.72 2.47 1.82
CA HIS A 50 -17.99 2.90 2.43
C HIS A 50 -17.99 4.39 2.81
N ALA A 51 -16.89 4.92 3.35
CA ALA A 51 -16.75 6.34 3.64
C ALA A 51 -16.74 7.20 2.37
N ALA A 52 -16.04 6.75 1.34
CA ALA A 52 -15.94 7.41 0.05
C ALA A 52 -17.30 7.56 -0.65
N HIS A 53 -18.19 6.55 -0.49
CA HIS A 53 -19.55 6.58 -1.04
C HIS A 53 -20.36 7.78 -0.56
N HIS A 54 -20.13 8.26 0.67
CA HIS A 54 -20.84 9.40 1.26
C HIS A 54 -20.25 10.76 0.91
N THR A 55 -19.00 10.81 0.45
CA THR A 55 -18.26 12.07 0.29
C THR A 55 -18.17 12.54 -1.16
N GLY A 56 -18.68 11.74 -2.08
CA GLY A 56 -18.65 12.02 -3.51
C GLY A 56 -17.25 11.79 -4.14
N PRO A 57 -17.16 11.86 -5.48
CA PRO A 57 -15.97 11.41 -6.21
C PRO A 57 -14.65 12.09 -5.83
N GLY A 58 -14.71 13.38 -5.47
CA GLY A 58 -13.52 14.16 -5.10
C GLY A 58 -12.88 13.73 -3.79
N ILE A 59 -13.64 13.82 -2.72
CA ILE A 59 -13.17 13.46 -1.37
C ILE A 59 -13.03 11.95 -1.28
N GLY A 60 -13.96 11.18 -1.86
CA GLY A 60 -13.90 9.73 -1.89
C GLY A 60 -12.64 9.20 -2.57
N GLY A 61 -12.27 9.77 -3.72
CA GLY A 61 -11.01 9.43 -4.39
C GLY A 61 -9.78 9.75 -3.56
N PHE A 62 -9.77 10.90 -2.87
CA PHE A 62 -8.67 11.25 -1.95
C PHE A 62 -8.60 10.29 -0.74
N LEU A 63 -9.75 9.95 -0.14
CA LEU A 63 -9.80 8.98 0.96
C LEU A 63 -9.25 7.62 0.50
N ASN A 64 -9.68 7.14 -0.64
CA ASN A 64 -9.22 5.86 -1.16
C ASN A 64 -7.71 5.86 -1.47
N ALA A 65 -7.21 6.92 -2.07
CA ALA A 65 -5.79 7.04 -2.37
C ALA A 65 -4.90 7.12 -1.11
N THR A 66 -5.42 7.73 -0.03
CA THR A 66 -4.69 7.91 1.23
C THR A 66 -4.79 6.67 2.11
N PHE A 67 -6.01 6.19 2.36
CA PHE A 67 -6.25 5.09 3.29
C PHE A 67 -6.12 3.71 2.63
N GLY A 68 -6.22 3.61 1.30
CA GLY A 68 -5.90 2.39 0.58
C GLY A 68 -4.46 1.93 0.82
N ASN A 69 -3.52 2.89 0.92
CA ASN A 69 -2.11 2.60 1.21
C ASN A 69 -1.74 2.81 2.70
N ALA A 70 -2.73 2.89 3.62
CA ALA A 70 -2.45 3.13 5.02
C ALA A 70 -1.64 2.02 5.70
N PRO A 71 -1.88 0.72 5.44
CA PRO A 71 -1.06 -0.33 6.03
C PRO A 71 0.42 -0.20 5.67
N GLU A 72 0.74 0.04 4.39
CA GLU A 72 2.12 0.23 3.91
C GLU A 72 2.75 1.49 4.50
N LEU A 73 2.00 2.59 4.58
CA LEU A 73 2.47 3.83 5.19
C LEU A 73 2.83 3.60 6.67
N ILE A 74 1.97 2.93 7.42
CA ILE A 74 2.16 2.63 8.83
C ILE A 74 3.40 1.75 9.02
N ILE A 75 3.52 0.66 8.26
CA ILE A 75 4.68 -0.25 8.32
C ILE A 75 5.98 0.51 7.99
N ALA A 76 5.97 1.32 6.92
CA ALA A 76 7.13 2.09 6.52
C ALA A 76 7.55 3.10 7.60
N LEU A 77 6.60 3.79 8.26
CA LEU A 77 6.90 4.74 9.33
C LEU A 77 7.44 4.05 10.58
N PHE A 78 6.95 2.88 10.98
CA PHE A 78 7.54 2.09 12.05
C PHE A 78 8.95 1.61 11.70
N ALA A 79 9.17 1.16 10.46
CA ALA A 79 10.50 0.78 10.01
C ALA A 79 11.49 1.96 10.00
N VAL A 80 11.03 3.18 9.64
CA VAL A 80 11.81 4.41 9.79
C VAL A 80 12.16 4.65 11.26
N SER A 81 11.17 4.61 12.16
CA SER A 81 11.39 4.88 13.60
C SER A 81 12.30 3.86 14.28
N SER A 82 12.40 2.66 13.71
CA SER A 82 13.30 1.60 14.17
C SER A 82 14.68 1.62 13.47
N GLY A 83 14.95 2.59 12.58
CA GLY A 83 16.20 2.68 11.83
C GLY A 83 16.37 1.59 10.76
N LEU A 84 15.31 0.86 10.42
CA LEU A 84 15.32 -0.28 9.47
C LEU A 84 15.15 0.18 8.03
N THR A 85 16.14 0.93 7.51
CA THR A 85 16.07 1.52 6.16
C THR A 85 15.92 0.48 5.04
N GLU A 86 16.52 -0.70 5.20
CA GLU A 86 16.37 -1.80 4.25
C GLU A 86 14.93 -2.35 4.21
N VAL A 87 14.23 -2.35 5.35
CA VAL A 87 12.82 -2.74 5.41
C VAL A 87 11.95 -1.70 4.68
N VAL A 88 12.21 -0.40 4.88
CA VAL A 88 11.50 0.67 4.16
C VAL A 88 11.69 0.53 2.65
N ARG A 89 12.95 0.45 2.20
CA ARG A 89 13.29 0.30 0.77
C ARG A 89 12.68 -0.96 0.18
N GLY A 90 12.81 -2.08 0.90
CA GLY A 90 12.28 -3.37 0.48
C GLY A 90 10.77 -3.33 0.32
N SER A 91 10.03 -2.91 1.35
CA SER A 91 8.56 -2.92 1.33
C SER A 91 7.99 -2.01 0.25
N LEU A 92 8.50 -0.78 0.09
CA LEU A 92 8.03 0.17 -0.92
C LEU A 92 8.38 -0.29 -2.35
N THR A 93 9.62 -0.77 -2.58
CA THR A 93 10.01 -1.33 -3.88
C THR A 93 9.20 -2.59 -4.19
N GLY A 94 9.02 -3.45 -3.19
CA GLY A 94 8.24 -4.68 -3.31
C GLY A 94 6.78 -4.42 -3.65
N SER A 95 6.18 -3.37 -3.09
CA SER A 95 4.82 -2.96 -3.44
C SER A 95 4.69 -2.57 -4.91
N VAL A 96 5.62 -1.76 -5.44
CA VAL A 96 5.59 -1.39 -6.88
C VAL A 96 5.83 -2.60 -7.77
N VAL A 97 6.90 -3.37 -7.51
CA VAL A 97 7.28 -4.53 -8.34
C VAL A 97 6.26 -5.66 -8.20
N GLY A 98 5.77 -5.90 -6.98
CA GLY A 98 4.74 -6.90 -6.70
C GLY A 98 3.45 -6.63 -7.47
N ASN A 99 2.97 -5.40 -7.48
CA ASN A 99 1.80 -5.02 -8.27
C ASN A 99 2.02 -5.21 -9.78
N LEU A 100 3.17 -4.78 -10.30
CA LEU A 100 3.47 -4.87 -11.74
C LEU A 100 3.73 -6.31 -12.21
N LEU A 101 4.35 -7.14 -11.41
CA LEU A 101 4.75 -8.49 -11.83
C LEU A 101 3.83 -9.56 -11.27
N LEU A 102 3.60 -9.59 -9.95
CA LEU A 102 2.89 -10.67 -9.29
C LEU A 102 1.37 -10.50 -9.47
N VAL A 103 0.84 -9.32 -9.16
CA VAL A 103 -0.62 -9.09 -9.22
C VAL A 103 -1.11 -9.07 -10.65
N LEU A 104 -0.46 -8.30 -11.51
CA LEU A 104 -0.81 -8.26 -12.94
C LEU A 104 -0.59 -9.63 -13.59
N GLY A 105 0.52 -10.32 -13.26
CA GLY A 105 0.82 -11.66 -13.76
C GLY A 105 -0.24 -12.69 -13.37
N PHE A 106 -0.64 -12.75 -12.10
CA PHE A 106 -1.73 -13.63 -11.64
C PHE A 106 -3.08 -13.23 -12.24
N SER A 107 -3.36 -11.94 -12.36
CA SER A 107 -4.57 -11.47 -13.01
C SER A 107 -4.67 -11.94 -14.45
N LEU A 108 -3.59 -11.88 -15.21
CA LEU A 108 -3.54 -12.38 -16.58
C LEU A 108 -3.61 -13.92 -16.65
N LEU A 109 -2.97 -14.61 -15.71
CA LEU A 109 -2.96 -16.07 -15.66
C LEU A 109 -4.35 -16.64 -15.36
N PHE A 110 -5.06 -16.08 -14.37
CA PHE A 110 -6.35 -16.60 -13.92
C PHE A 110 -7.54 -15.98 -14.66
N GLY A 111 -7.40 -14.75 -15.14
CA GLY A 111 -8.47 -14.05 -15.87
C GLY A 111 -8.55 -14.37 -17.36
N GLY A 112 -7.53 -15.02 -17.91
CA GLY A 112 -7.50 -15.40 -19.30
C GLY A 112 -7.24 -14.21 -20.24
N ARG A 113 -7.95 -14.18 -21.38
CA ARG A 113 -7.80 -13.14 -22.42
C ARG A 113 -8.86 -12.07 -22.24
N GLY A 114 -8.46 -10.81 -22.29
CA GLY A 114 -9.35 -9.65 -22.22
C GLY A 114 -8.66 -8.41 -22.77
N GLU A 115 -9.44 -7.38 -23.05
CA GLU A 115 -8.93 -6.08 -23.45
C GLU A 115 -8.41 -5.33 -22.22
N ILE A 116 -7.29 -4.63 -22.37
CA ILE A 116 -6.70 -3.74 -21.37
C ILE A 116 -6.88 -2.30 -21.86
N ASP A 117 -7.26 -1.39 -20.97
CA ASP A 117 -7.33 0.02 -21.30
C ASP A 117 -5.93 0.58 -21.50
N ARG A 118 -5.61 0.85 -22.77
CA ARG A 118 -4.29 1.31 -23.16
C ARG A 118 -3.96 2.70 -22.60
N GLU A 119 -4.93 3.61 -22.60
CA GLU A 119 -4.73 5.00 -22.13
C GLU A 119 -4.45 5.03 -20.64
N SER A 120 -5.28 4.36 -19.85
CA SER A 120 -5.13 4.25 -18.39
C SER A 120 -3.82 3.54 -18.02
N SER A 121 -3.52 2.42 -18.69
CA SER A 121 -2.31 1.63 -18.42
C SER A 121 -1.03 2.42 -18.75
N LEU A 122 -0.99 3.11 -19.89
CA LEU A 122 0.16 3.94 -20.26
C LEU A 122 0.34 5.12 -19.32
N THR A 123 -0.74 5.72 -18.83
CA THR A 123 -0.68 6.81 -17.85
C THR A 123 -0.07 6.33 -16.55
N SER A 124 -0.52 5.20 -16.02
CA SER A 124 0.02 4.61 -14.78
C SER A 124 1.49 4.23 -14.93
N LEU A 125 1.86 3.56 -16.03
CA LEU A 125 3.25 3.20 -16.31
C LEU A 125 4.15 4.43 -16.51
N ALA A 126 3.65 5.49 -17.14
CA ALA A 126 4.38 6.74 -17.30
C ALA A 126 4.64 7.41 -15.94
N LEU A 127 3.67 7.39 -15.02
CA LEU A 127 3.86 7.90 -13.67
C LEU A 127 4.94 7.13 -12.90
N VAL A 128 4.92 5.79 -12.98
CA VAL A 128 5.98 4.95 -12.39
C VAL A 128 7.34 5.29 -13.01
N ALA A 129 7.43 5.39 -14.33
CA ALA A 129 8.67 5.73 -15.03
C ALA A 129 9.21 7.10 -14.62
N VAL A 130 8.33 8.12 -14.53
CA VAL A 130 8.71 9.46 -14.06
C VAL A 130 9.22 9.41 -12.63
N ALA A 131 8.56 8.68 -11.73
CA ALA A 131 9.02 8.52 -10.35
C ALA A 131 10.41 7.87 -10.29
N VAL A 132 10.63 6.78 -11.02
CA VAL A 132 11.94 6.11 -11.09
C VAL A 132 13.01 7.05 -11.61
N LEU A 133 12.75 7.80 -12.69
CA LEU A 133 13.72 8.74 -13.26
C LEU A 133 14.05 9.88 -12.28
N LEU A 134 13.06 10.39 -11.55
CA LEU A 134 13.28 11.45 -10.56
C LEU A 134 14.04 10.93 -9.34
N PHE A 135 13.79 9.70 -8.88
CA PHE A 135 14.55 9.10 -7.77
C PHE A 135 15.98 8.71 -8.15
N LEU A 136 16.35 8.69 -9.44
CA LEU A 136 17.76 8.60 -9.82
C LEU A 136 18.56 9.82 -9.34
N VAL A 137 17.95 11.00 -9.20
CA VAL A 137 18.64 12.22 -8.76
C VAL A 137 19.29 12.03 -7.37
N PRO A 138 18.57 11.65 -6.31
CA PRO A 138 19.20 11.36 -5.02
C PRO A 138 20.04 10.08 -5.02
N ALA A 139 19.86 9.17 -5.98
CA ALA A 139 20.65 7.95 -6.06
C ALA A 139 22.05 8.15 -6.66
N ILE A 140 22.28 9.16 -7.51
CA ILE A 140 23.56 9.41 -8.20
C ILE A 140 24.75 9.52 -7.22
N PRO A 141 24.69 10.27 -6.11
CA PRO A 141 25.81 10.37 -5.17
C PRO A 141 26.25 9.04 -4.58
N SER A 142 25.34 8.05 -4.49
CA SER A 142 25.67 6.73 -3.95
C SER A 142 26.48 5.85 -4.91
N TRP A 143 26.69 6.26 -6.15
CA TRP A 143 27.47 5.50 -7.15
C TRP A 143 28.99 5.64 -6.96
N ASP A 144 29.45 6.71 -6.28
CA ASP A 144 30.88 7.00 -6.09
C ASP A 144 31.43 6.53 -4.72
N GLY A 145 30.66 5.80 -3.94
CA GLY A 145 31.07 5.32 -2.62
C GLY A 145 29.99 5.40 -1.56
N ASP A 146 30.39 5.47 -0.29
CA ASP A 146 29.46 5.56 0.84
C ASP A 146 28.92 6.99 0.97
N PRO A 147 27.69 7.27 0.49
CA PRO A 147 27.17 8.63 0.49
C PRO A 147 26.77 9.03 1.90
N ASP A 148 27.03 10.28 2.24
CA ASP A 148 26.45 10.89 3.42
C ASP A 148 24.91 10.81 3.35
N ARG A 149 24.30 10.06 4.28
CA ARG A 149 22.84 9.88 4.36
C ARG A 149 22.08 11.21 4.37
N HIS A 150 22.64 12.22 5.05
CA HIS A 150 22.05 13.54 5.10
C HIS A 150 21.96 14.20 3.71
N SER A 151 23.00 14.09 2.90
CA SER A 151 22.99 14.62 1.52
C SER A 151 21.96 13.91 0.64
N LEU A 152 21.80 12.61 0.78
CA LEU A 152 20.76 11.85 0.05
C LEU A 152 19.36 12.27 0.49
N ALA A 153 19.12 12.39 1.78
CA ALA A 153 17.85 12.84 2.34
C ALA A 153 17.50 14.25 1.82
N VAL A 154 18.46 15.21 1.83
CA VAL A 154 18.25 16.56 1.32
C VAL A 154 17.90 16.54 -0.18
N LEU A 155 18.57 15.73 -0.99
CA LEU A 155 18.27 15.61 -2.42
C LEU A 155 16.92 14.94 -2.69
N SER A 156 16.44 14.10 -1.78
CA SER A 156 15.12 13.46 -1.90
C SER A 156 13.95 14.43 -1.68
N LEU A 157 14.14 15.51 -0.92
CA LEU A 157 13.09 16.49 -0.62
C LEU A 157 12.47 17.14 -1.87
N PRO A 158 13.23 17.78 -2.77
CA PRO A 158 12.64 18.39 -3.96
C PRO A 158 11.98 17.35 -4.86
N VAL A 159 12.55 16.16 -4.98
CA VAL A 159 11.97 15.05 -5.75
C VAL A 159 10.64 14.64 -5.18
N SER A 160 10.56 14.45 -3.87
CA SER A 160 9.33 14.06 -3.17
C SER A 160 8.24 15.12 -3.30
N ILE A 161 8.59 16.40 -3.17
CA ILE A 161 7.64 17.51 -3.34
C ILE A 161 7.09 17.52 -4.78
N VAL A 162 7.96 17.40 -5.78
CA VAL A 162 7.55 17.39 -7.19
C VAL A 162 6.62 16.21 -7.49
N LEU A 163 6.94 15.02 -6.98
CA LEU A 163 6.10 13.83 -7.18
C LEU A 163 4.73 13.96 -6.50
N LEU A 164 4.67 14.49 -5.27
CA LEU A 164 3.39 14.73 -4.60
C LEU A 164 2.55 15.79 -5.30
N LEU A 165 3.17 16.84 -5.83
CA LEU A 165 2.47 17.84 -6.64
C LEU A 165 1.96 17.23 -7.95
N LEU A 166 2.76 16.41 -8.63
CA LEU A 166 2.35 15.68 -9.81
C LEU A 166 1.16 14.77 -9.51
N TYR A 167 1.23 14.01 -8.42
CA TYR A 167 0.14 13.16 -7.97
C TYR A 167 -1.14 13.95 -7.70
N ALA A 168 -1.05 15.07 -6.99
CA ALA A 168 -2.19 15.94 -6.70
C ALA A 168 -2.82 16.50 -8.00
N ILE A 169 -2.01 16.91 -8.97
CA ILE A 169 -2.48 17.42 -10.26
C ILE A 169 -3.18 16.32 -11.06
N VAL A 170 -2.56 15.14 -11.18
CA VAL A 170 -3.13 14.02 -11.95
C VAL A 170 -4.44 13.55 -11.32
N THR A 171 -4.48 13.41 -9.99
CA THR A 171 -5.69 13.04 -9.26
C THR A 171 -6.79 14.08 -9.45
N TRP A 172 -6.47 15.37 -9.35
CA TRP A 172 -7.44 16.45 -9.57
C TRP A 172 -8.00 16.47 -11.00
N LEU A 173 -7.13 16.24 -12.01
CA LEU A 173 -7.57 16.16 -13.41
C LEU A 173 -8.47 14.94 -13.64
N ALA A 174 -8.10 13.78 -13.07
CA ALA A 174 -8.90 12.56 -13.16
C ALA A 174 -10.29 12.76 -12.54
N LEU A 175 -10.36 13.39 -11.36
CA LEU A 175 -11.63 13.71 -10.69
C LEU A 175 -12.50 14.70 -11.48
N ARG A 176 -11.89 15.71 -12.12
CA ARG A 176 -12.61 16.63 -12.99
C ARG A 176 -13.19 15.92 -14.22
N ARG A 177 -12.41 15.03 -14.84
CA ARG A 177 -12.86 14.25 -16.02
C ARG A 177 -14.02 13.32 -15.64
N HIS A 178 -13.95 12.65 -14.48
CA HIS A 178 -15.01 11.79 -13.96
C HIS A 178 -16.31 12.55 -13.68
N ARG A 179 -16.23 13.75 -13.11
CA ARG A 179 -17.41 14.60 -12.89
C ARG A 179 -18.17 14.95 -14.16
N GLN A 180 -17.47 15.04 -15.29
CA GLN A 180 -18.09 15.38 -16.58
C GLN A 180 -18.76 14.17 -17.24
N LEU A 181 -18.36 12.94 -16.90
CA LEU A 181 -18.82 11.72 -17.54
C LEU A 181 -19.94 11.00 -16.74
N HIS A 182 -20.07 11.24 -15.43
CA HIS A 182 -20.97 10.48 -14.53
C HIS A 182 -22.17 11.30 -14.05
N ILE A 183 -22.97 11.84 -14.98
CA ILE A 183 -24.32 12.36 -14.64
C ILE A 183 -25.40 11.24 -14.65
N SER A 184 -25.07 9.99 -14.94
CA SER A 184 -26.04 8.95 -15.28
C SER A 184 -25.82 7.54 -14.72
N ASP A 185 -24.91 7.29 -13.80
CA ASP A 185 -24.85 5.95 -13.16
C ASP A 185 -25.58 5.97 -11.82
N GLU A 186 -26.72 5.24 -11.76
CA GLU A 186 -27.40 4.95 -10.51
C GLU A 186 -26.44 4.26 -9.54
N PRO A 187 -26.45 4.65 -8.26
CA PRO A 187 -25.64 3.96 -7.26
C PRO A 187 -26.06 2.50 -7.22
N SER A 188 -25.11 1.58 -7.44
CA SER A 188 -25.31 0.18 -7.10
C SER A 188 -25.84 0.13 -5.67
N ALA A 189 -26.97 -0.53 -5.44
CA ALA A 189 -27.61 -0.69 -4.15
C ALA A 189 -26.75 -1.62 -3.25
N MET A 190 -25.56 -1.18 -2.91
CA MET A 190 -24.81 -1.76 -1.82
C MET A 190 -25.36 -1.15 -0.54
N GLU A 191 -25.76 -1.96 0.43
CA GLU A 191 -26.05 -1.49 1.78
C GLU A 191 -24.79 -0.88 2.37
N ALA A 192 -24.53 0.39 2.04
CA ALA A 192 -23.36 1.10 2.54
C ALA A 192 -23.52 1.33 4.04
N TRP A 193 -22.46 1.16 4.79
CA TRP A 193 -22.43 1.56 6.20
C TRP A 193 -22.71 3.06 6.30
N SER A 194 -23.29 3.50 7.41
CA SER A 194 -23.42 4.95 7.64
C SER A 194 -22.03 5.59 7.75
N PHE A 195 -21.90 6.83 7.33
CA PHE A 195 -20.61 7.55 7.34
C PHE A 195 -19.89 7.52 8.71
N PRO A 196 -20.59 7.76 9.86
CA PRO A 196 -19.95 7.64 11.17
C PRO A 196 -19.44 6.22 11.48
N VAL A 197 -20.17 5.20 11.06
CA VAL A 197 -19.75 3.80 11.24
C VAL A 197 -18.51 3.52 10.40
N SER A 198 -18.46 3.96 9.13
CA SER A 198 -17.31 3.79 8.26
C SER A 198 -16.06 4.46 8.85
N LEU A 199 -16.17 5.68 9.36
CA LEU A 199 -15.07 6.38 10.03
C LEU A 199 -14.64 5.69 11.33
N GLY A 200 -15.60 5.23 12.13
CA GLY A 200 -15.31 4.50 13.37
C GLY A 200 -14.56 3.19 13.11
N VAL A 201 -15.00 2.41 12.12
CA VAL A 201 -14.33 1.16 11.71
C VAL A 201 -12.95 1.46 11.12
N LEU A 202 -12.85 2.47 10.25
CA LEU A 202 -11.58 2.88 9.66
C LEU A 202 -10.56 3.27 10.75
N GLY A 203 -10.98 4.11 11.72
CA GLY A 203 -10.12 4.50 12.83
C GLY A 203 -9.69 3.32 13.70
N ALA A 204 -10.63 2.45 14.07
CA ALA A 204 -10.34 1.26 14.87
C ALA A 204 -9.39 0.30 14.14
N ALA A 205 -9.64 0.03 12.85
CA ALA A 205 -8.80 -0.81 12.03
C ALA A 205 -7.38 -0.23 11.90
N THR A 206 -7.26 1.08 11.67
CA THR A 206 -5.98 1.78 11.59
C THR A 206 -5.18 1.68 12.89
N VAL A 207 -5.82 1.87 14.04
CA VAL A 207 -5.18 1.74 15.36
C VAL A 207 -4.68 0.31 15.60
N ILE A 208 -5.52 -0.70 15.33
CA ILE A 208 -5.09 -2.11 15.49
C ILE A 208 -3.96 -2.43 14.52
N THR A 209 -4.05 -1.97 13.27
CA THR A 209 -3.00 -2.13 12.25
C THR A 209 -1.68 -1.51 12.73
N SER A 210 -1.71 -0.37 13.41
CA SER A 210 -0.49 0.27 13.92
C SER A 210 0.23 -0.61 14.95
N PHE A 211 -0.48 -1.18 15.91
CA PHE A 211 0.13 -2.11 16.89
C PHE A 211 0.67 -3.38 16.22
N VAL A 212 -0.10 -3.95 15.29
CA VAL A 212 0.33 -5.18 14.58
C VAL A 212 1.53 -4.91 13.67
N ALA A 213 1.57 -3.76 13.01
CA ALA A 213 2.69 -3.34 12.17
C ALA A 213 3.97 -3.09 12.98
N GLU A 214 3.85 -2.50 14.16
CA GLU A 214 4.97 -2.35 15.09
C GLU A 214 5.56 -3.70 15.47
N ILE A 215 4.73 -4.67 15.87
CA ILE A 215 5.16 -6.03 16.19
C ILE A 215 5.80 -6.71 14.98
N LEU A 216 5.22 -6.56 13.77
CA LEU A 216 5.78 -7.11 12.54
C LEU A 216 7.20 -6.58 12.28
N VAL A 217 7.37 -5.26 12.37
CA VAL A 217 8.67 -4.61 12.09
C VAL A 217 9.72 -5.01 13.12
N HIS A 218 9.37 -5.07 14.41
CA HIS A 218 10.28 -5.49 15.47
C HIS A 218 10.75 -6.94 15.32
N SER A 219 9.82 -7.84 14.97
CA SER A 219 10.10 -9.27 14.87
C SER A 219 10.76 -9.68 13.54
N LEU A 220 10.84 -8.78 12.55
CA LEU A 220 11.32 -9.09 11.20
C LEU A 220 12.79 -9.52 11.17
N GLN A 221 13.67 -8.81 11.90
CA GLN A 221 15.11 -9.08 11.86
C GLN A 221 15.44 -10.46 12.43
N GLU A 222 14.90 -10.80 13.60
CA GLU A 222 15.16 -12.11 14.20
C GLU A 222 14.56 -13.25 13.36
N PHE A 223 13.40 -13.03 12.78
CA PHE A 223 12.84 -13.97 11.81
C PHE A 223 13.79 -14.16 10.60
N GLY A 224 14.31 -13.06 10.03
CA GLY A 224 15.25 -13.08 8.91
C GLY A 224 16.51 -13.86 9.22
N GLU A 225 17.12 -13.62 10.37
CA GLU A 225 18.30 -14.35 10.82
C GLU A 225 18.05 -15.86 10.97
N GLN A 226 16.92 -16.25 11.54
CA GLN A 226 16.57 -17.67 11.73
C GLN A 226 16.30 -18.42 10.43
N VAL A 227 15.71 -17.76 9.43
CA VAL A 227 15.41 -18.39 8.13
C VAL A 227 16.50 -18.14 7.07
N GLY A 228 17.52 -17.34 7.38
CA GLY A 228 18.62 -17.01 6.48
C GLY A 228 18.23 -16.10 5.31
N LEU A 229 17.26 -15.19 5.54
CA LEU A 229 16.80 -14.22 4.56
C LEU A 229 17.16 -12.79 5.01
N SER A 230 17.49 -11.92 4.05
CA SER A 230 17.79 -10.52 4.34
C SER A 230 16.51 -9.73 4.66
N ASP A 231 16.65 -8.68 5.48
CA ASP A 231 15.55 -7.76 5.83
C ASP A 231 14.92 -7.15 4.57
N PHE A 232 15.76 -6.75 3.60
CA PHE A 232 15.29 -6.24 2.31
C PHE A 232 14.40 -7.27 1.59
N PHE A 233 14.83 -8.54 1.51
CA PHE A 233 14.06 -9.58 0.82
C PHE A 233 12.73 -9.86 1.53
N LEU A 234 12.75 -9.99 2.86
CA LEU A 234 11.52 -10.18 3.65
C LEU A 234 10.55 -9.02 3.46
N ALA A 235 11.06 -7.81 3.49
CA ALA A 235 10.25 -6.62 3.29
C ALA A 235 9.70 -6.54 1.85
N ALA A 236 10.53 -6.80 0.85
CA ALA A 236 10.14 -6.71 -0.56
C ALA A 236 9.15 -7.80 -1.00
N VAL A 237 9.16 -8.95 -0.34
CA VAL A 237 8.27 -10.07 -0.69
C VAL A 237 7.15 -10.20 0.33
N VAL A 238 7.46 -10.47 1.60
CA VAL A 238 6.43 -10.81 2.60
C VAL A 238 5.66 -9.56 3.01
N VAL A 239 6.36 -8.51 3.45
CA VAL A 239 5.72 -7.29 3.95
C VAL A 239 4.94 -6.59 2.85
N ALA A 240 5.50 -6.49 1.64
CA ALA A 240 4.83 -5.88 0.50
C ALA A 240 3.57 -6.65 0.09
N ILE A 241 3.59 -7.98 0.07
CA ILE A 241 2.39 -8.78 -0.23
C ILE A 241 1.33 -8.61 0.85
N VAL A 242 1.73 -8.61 2.11
CA VAL A 242 0.81 -8.51 3.25
C VAL A 242 0.17 -7.12 3.34
N GLY A 243 0.95 -6.06 3.18
CA GLY A 243 0.48 -4.68 3.17
C GLY A 243 -0.57 -4.44 2.08
N ASN A 244 -0.29 -4.93 0.86
CA ASN A 244 -1.18 -4.80 -0.29
C ASN A 244 -2.21 -5.95 -0.44
N ALA A 245 -2.41 -6.79 0.57
CA ALA A 245 -3.21 -8.01 0.44
C ALA A 245 -4.65 -7.77 -0.03
N ALA A 246 -5.26 -6.65 0.36
CA ALA A 246 -6.60 -6.26 -0.09
C ALA A 246 -6.65 -6.01 -1.60
N GLU A 247 -5.70 -5.22 -2.12
CA GLU A 247 -5.60 -4.88 -3.54
C GLU A 247 -5.22 -6.10 -4.38
N HIS A 248 -4.23 -6.87 -3.92
CA HIS A 248 -3.78 -8.10 -4.59
C HIS A 248 -4.91 -9.12 -4.72
N GLY A 249 -5.60 -9.39 -3.61
CA GLY A 249 -6.73 -10.33 -3.60
C GLY A 249 -7.90 -9.82 -4.44
N GLY A 250 -8.21 -8.53 -4.35
CA GLY A 250 -9.24 -7.87 -5.13
C GLY A 250 -8.99 -7.98 -6.64
N ALA A 251 -7.81 -7.61 -7.10
CA ALA A 251 -7.45 -7.67 -8.52
C ALA A 251 -7.53 -9.09 -9.09
N VAL A 252 -6.97 -10.08 -8.38
CA VAL A 252 -7.01 -11.49 -8.84
C VAL A 252 -8.44 -12.03 -8.87
N VAL A 253 -9.27 -11.73 -7.88
CA VAL A 253 -10.69 -12.15 -7.84
C VAL A 253 -11.49 -11.52 -8.99
N VAL A 254 -11.27 -10.24 -9.25
CA VAL A 254 -11.92 -9.50 -10.36
C VAL A 254 -11.47 -10.08 -11.71
N ALA A 255 -10.18 -10.40 -11.86
CA ALA A 255 -9.66 -11.09 -13.04
C ALA A 255 -10.30 -12.45 -13.25
N TYR A 256 -10.40 -13.28 -12.21
CA TYR A 256 -11.04 -14.59 -12.26
C TYR A 256 -12.52 -14.52 -12.69
N ARG A 257 -13.18 -13.39 -12.44
CA ARG A 257 -14.54 -13.11 -12.91
C ARG A 257 -14.61 -12.60 -14.37
N GLY A 258 -13.48 -12.62 -15.08
CA GLY A 258 -13.39 -12.20 -16.49
C GLY A 258 -13.24 -10.68 -16.69
N GLN A 259 -13.03 -9.90 -15.62
CA GLN A 259 -12.87 -8.43 -15.70
C GLN A 259 -11.39 -8.05 -15.73
N ILE A 260 -10.65 -8.54 -16.72
CA ILE A 260 -9.22 -8.31 -16.88
C ILE A 260 -8.86 -6.82 -16.94
N LYS A 261 -9.68 -6.02 -17.65
CA LYS A 261 -9.48 -4.58 -17.75
C LYS A 261 -9.37 -3.95 -16.35
N LEU A 262 -10.35 -4.20 -15.50
CA LEU A 262 -10.38 -3.65 -14.14
C LEU A 262 -9.24 -4.19 -13.27
N ALA A 263 -8.90 -5.48 -13.39
CA ALA A 263 -7.79 -6.07 -12.65
C ALA A 263 -6.44 -5.43 -13.02
N ALA A 264 -6.20 -5.21 -14.31
CA ALA A 264 -5.00 -4.53 -14.79
C ALA A 264 -4.96 -3.06 -14.32
N GLU A 265 -6.08 -2.36 -14.36
CA GLU A 265 -6.19 -0.99 -13.84
C GLU A 265 -5.86 -0.92 -12.36
N ILE A 266 -6.37 -1.83 -11.53
CA ILE A 266 -6.06 -1.90 -10.09
C ILE A 266 -4.54 -2.09 -9.89
N ALA A 267 -3.92 -3.08 -10.53
CA ALA A 267 -2.50 -3.37 -10.36
C ALA A 267 -1.60 -2.22 -10.80
N LEU A 268 -1.88 -1.61 -11.96
CA LEU A 268 -1.08 -0.51 -12.51
C LEU A 268 -1.28 0.79 -11.74
N ALA A 269 -2.52 1.10 -11.37
CA ALA A 269 -2.84 2.32 -10.60
C ALA A 269 -2.24 2.25 -9.19
N SER A 270 -2.30 1.09 -8.51
CA SER A 270 -1.67 0.89 -7.21
C SER A 270 -0.16 1.08 -7.29
N SER A 271 0.53 0.49 -8.29
CA SER A 271 1.96 0.73 -8.52
C SER A 271 2.28 2.21 -8.69
N ALA A 272 1.48 2.93 -9.48
CA ALA A 272 1.66 4.37 -9.69
C ALA A 272 1.45 5.17 -8.39
N GLN A 273 0.41 4.84 -7.60
CA GLN A 273 0.17 5.48 -6.31
C GLN A 273 1.32 5.27 -5.33
N VAL A 274 1.84 4.05 -5.21
CA VAL A 274 3.00 3.78 -4.37
C VAL A 274 4.20 4.62 -4.84
N ALA A 275 4.49 4.65 -6.15
CA ALA A 275 5.65 5.34 -6.69
C ALA A 275 5.58 6.88 -6.57
N VAL A 276 4.42 7.50 -6.84
CA VAL A 276 4.30 8.97 -6.90
C VAL A 276 3.66 9.59 -5.65
N PHE A 277 3.08 8.79 -4.75
CA PHE A 277 2.47 9.26 -3.52
C PHE A 277 3.12 8.64 -2.28
N LEU A 278 3.11 7.31 -2.13
CA LEU A 278 3.52 6.66 -0.89
C LEU A 278 5.02 6.83 -0.63
N ILE A 279 5.88 6.53 -1.60
CA ILE A 279 7.35 6.68 -1.45
C ILE A 279 7.72 8.13 -1.11
N PRO A 280 7.29 9.16 -1.86
CA PRO A 280 7.61 10.53 -1.49
C PRO A 280 6.96 10.99 -0.18
N ALA A 281 5.78 10.47 0.19
CA ALA A 281 5.17 10.77 1.47
C ALA A 281 6.00 10.21 2.63
N VAL A 282 6.46 8.96 2.54
CA VAL A 282 7.35 8.36 3.53
C VAL A 282 8.67 9.14 3.62
N ALA A 283 9.27 9.50 2.49
CA ALA A 283 10.50 10.29 2.46
C ALA A 283 10.35 11.67 3.13
N LEU A 284 9.20 12.34 3.00
CA LEU A 284 8.95 13.60 3.69
C LEU A 284 8.62 13.42 5.17
N LEU A 285 7.81 12.42 5.51
CA LEU A 285 7.43 12.15 6.90
C LEU A 285 8.60 11.65 7.73
N SER A 286 9.56 10.94 7.11
CA SER A 286 10.77 10.48 7.80
C SER A 286 11.58 11.62 8.40
N TRP A 287 11.52 12.83 7.83
CA TRP A 287 12.19 14.01 8.38
C TRP A 287 11.70 14.40 9.78
N ALA A 288 10.48 14.03 10.16
CA ALA A 288 9.95 14.25 11.50
C ALA A 288 10.38 13.17 12.50
N ILE A 289 10.93 12.06 12.02
CA ILE A 289 11.34 10.88 12.81
C ILE A 289 12.87 10.75 12.73
N GLU A 290 13.35 10.26 11.62
CA GLU A 290 14.77 10.12 11.26
C GLU A 290 14.89 10.20 9.73
N PRO A 291 15.67 11.14 9.15
CA PRO A 291 15.80 11.30 7.70
C PRO A 291 16.39 10.04 7.05
N LEU A 292 15.72 9.54 6.01
CA LEU A 292 16.12 8.36 5.25
C LEU A 292 17.21 8.67 4.24
#